data_f828382392cec8804e9f743826e49156
#
_entry.id   f828382392cec8804e9f743826e49156
#
_cell.length_a   1.000
_cell.length_b   1.000
_cell.length_c   1.000
_cell.angle_alpha   90.00
_cell.angle_beta   90.00
_cell.angle_gamma   90.00
#
_symmetry.space_group_name_H-M   'P 1'
#
loop_
_entity.id
_entity.type
_entity.pdbx_description
1 polymer ?
#
loop_
_entity_poly.entity_id
_entity_poly.type
_entity_poly.pdbx_seq_one_letter_code
_entity_poly.pdbx_strand_id
1 'polypeptide(L)'
;MTQVATDKSSVARTSKDWDLRAIAPFIALALLLVLGTIANPNFISIDNLLNVATRSAFIAIIALGATYVISSGGLDLSVGAMVAFVASIMILFMNSGVIADPVMMLIAAVMLALIVGAACGLLNGLITTVGGIEPLSPRLAPWASIVVSPHGCRKGAITLRNPDIQALYRPAYFGSILGVPVPVIVIFVTAALAAFVLYRTRYGRHVIAVGSNEDVARYSGISVKKVRTIAFVIQGLCVAVAVLLYVPRLGSTSATTGLMWELQAITAVVVGGTALRGGVGRIWGTICGAFILEIIGNIMILSNFVSEYLLGAIQGAIIIIAMLVQRSLSRR
;
A
#
# COMPACT_ATOMS: atom_id res chain seq x y z
N MET A 1 -27.35 34.67 -50.90
CA MET A 1 -27.93 33.42 -50.39
C MET A 1 -26.81 32.39 -50.25
N THR A 2 -26.24 32.30 -49.09
CA THR A 2 -25.09 31.40 -48.81
C THR A 2 -25.65 30.16 -48.09
N GLN A 3 -25.60 29.02 -48.75
CA GLN A 3 -26.00 27.73 -48.17
C GLN A 3 -25.05 27.34 -47.06
N VAL A 4 -25.58 27.24 -45.85
CA VAL A 4 -24.92 26.62 -44.70
C VAL A 4 -25.02 25.10 -44.87
N ALA A 5 -23.92 24.47 -45.26
CA ALA A 5 -23.82 23.03 -45.27
C ALA A 5 -23.78 22.53 -43.81
N THR A 6 -24.86 21.88 -43.40
CA THR A 6 -24.92 21.14 -42.14
C THR A 6 -24.11 19.86 -42.28
N ASP A 7 -22.84 19.91 -41.84
CA ASP A 7 -22.01 18.72 -41.67
C ASP A 7 -22.58 17.87 -40.50
N LYS A 8 -23.31 16.83 -40.89
CA LYS A 8 -23.69 15.74 -39.99
C LYS A 8 -22.46 14.85 -39.79
N SER A 9 -21.45 15.37 -39.11
CA SER A 9 -20.35 14.53 -38.66
C SER A 9 -20.90 13.49 -37.68
N SER A 10 -20.90 12.27 -38.17
CA SER A 10 -21.08 10.98 -37.54
C SER A 10 -20.81 11.03 -36.04
N VAL A 11 -21.87 10.83 -35.25
CA VAL A 11 -21.73 10.32 -33.88
C VAL A 11 -21.09 8.94 -33.98
N ALA A 12 -19.76 8.94 -33.88
CA ALA A 12 -18.99 7.70 -33.81
C ALA A 12 -19.55 6.91 -32.58
N ARG A 13 -20.21 5.80 -32.87
CA ARG A 13 -20.50 4.77 -31.90
C ARG A 13 -19.15 4.43 -31.27
N THR A 14 -18.95 4.87 -30.04
CA THR A 14 -17.83 4.36 -29.20
C THR A 14 -18.05 2.87 -29.10
N SER A 15 -17.28 2.12 -29.88
CA SER A 15 -17.03 0.72 -29.63
C SER A 15 -16.66 0.63 -28.14
N LYS A 16 -17.19 -0.35 -27.45
CA LYS A 16 -16.90 -0.65 -26.05
C LYS A 16 -15.45 -1.15 -26.02
N ASP A 17 -14.51 -0.21 -26.19
CA ASP A 17 -13.08 -0.51 -26.08
C ASP A 17 -12.86 -1.00 -24.65
N TRP A 18 -12.66 -2.28 -24.55
CA TRP A 18 -12.24 -2.91 -23.30
C TRP A 18 -11.01 -2.16 -22.84
N ASP A 19 -11.10 -1.52 -21.67
CA ASP A 19 -9.95 -0.82 -21.12
C ASP A 19 -8.89 -1.87 -20.76
N LEU A 20 -8.08 -2.23 -21.77
CA LEU A 20 -7.00 -3.21 -21.65
C LEU A 20 -6.10 -2.92 -20.46
N ARG A 21 -5.99 -1.63 -20.06
CA ARG A 21 -5.22 -1.21 -18.89
C ARG A 21 -5.88 -1.66 -17.58
N ALA A 22 -7.22 -1.85 -17.58
CA ALA A 22 -7.93 -2.35 -16.41
C ALA A 22 -7.74 -3.86 -16.25
N ILE A 23 -7.62 -4.60 -17.35
CA ILE A 23 -7.58 -6.06 -17.38
C ILE A 23 -6.14 -6.58 -17.33
N ALA A 24 -5.17 -5.79 -17.80
CA ALA A 24 -3.75 -6.20 -17.87
C ALA A 24 -3.17 -6.77 -16.55
N PRO A 25 -3.41 -6.20 -15.36
CA PRO A 25 -2.91 -6.77 -14.11
C PRO A 25 -3.46 -8.18 -13.83
N PHE A 26 -4.73 -8.41 -14.17
CA PHE A 26 -5.37 -9.72 -13.96
C PHE A 26 -4.82 -10.77 -14.92
N ILE A 27 -4.57 -10.38 -16.18
CA ILE A 27 -3.92 -11.26 -17.17
C ILE A 27 -2.51 -11.60 -16.73
N ALA A 28 -1.73 -10.61 -16.28
CA ALA A 28 -0.38 -10.81 -15.78
C ALA A 28 -0.36 -11.76 -14.57
N LEU A 29 -1.31 -11.59 -13.63
CA LEU A 29 -1.47 -12.47 -12.48
C LEU A 29 -1.78 -13.91 -12.93
N ALA A 30 -2.73 -14.10 -13.85
CA ALA A 30 -3.08 -15.41 -14.37
C ALA A 30 -1.89 -16.09 -15.07
N LEU A 31 -1.13 -15.35 -15.89
CA LEU A 31 0.07 -15.86 -16.54
C LEU A 31 1.13 -16.30 -15.53
N LEU A 32 1.35 -15.51 -14.47
CA LEU A 32 2.30 -15.86 -13.41
C LEU A 32 1.87 -17.10 -12.62
N LEU A 33 0.57 -17.30 -12.38
CA LEU A 33 0.05 -18.53 -11.76
C LEU A 33 0.35 -19.74 -12.63
N VAL A 34 0.16 -19.65 -13.95
CA VAL A 34 0.50 -20.72 -14.90
C VAL A 34 2.01 -20.97 -14.91
N LEU A 35 2.83 -19.92 -15.03
CA LEU A 35 4.29 -20.06 -15.04
C LEU A 35 4.82 -20.64 -13.72
N GLY A 36 4.28 -20.22 -12.58
CA GLY A 36 4.64 -20.77 -11.28
C GLY A 36 4.33 -22.25 -11.16
N THR A 37 3.19 -22.69 -11.69
CA THR A 37 2.79 -24.10 -11.69
C THR A 37 3.71 -24.95 -12.59
N ILE A 38 4.14 -24.42 -13.74
CA ILE A 38 5.10 -25.08 -14.63
C ILE A 38 6.48 -25.17 -13.96
N ALA A 39 6.92 -24.10 -13.27
CA ALA A 39 8.20 -24.05 -12.59
C ALA A 39 8.29 -25.02 -11.40
N ASN A 40 7.21 -25.16 -10.64
CA ASN A 40 7.14 -26.07 -9.49
C ASN A 40 5.69 -26.51 -9.24
N PRO A 41 5.37 -27.83 -9.30
CA PRO A 41 4.02 -28.33 -9.05
C PRO A 41 3.45 -27.98 -7.68
N ASN A 42 4.31 -27.81 -6.65
CA ASN A 42 3.88 -27.42 -5.30
C ASN A 42 3.42 -25.96 -5.23
N PHE A 43 3.70 -25.15 -6.26
CA PHE A 43 3.34 -23.73 -6.30
C PHE A 43 1.82 -23.53 -6.18
N ILE A 44 1.00 -24.37 -6.85
CA ILE A 44 -0.46 -24.24 -6.84
C ILE A 44 -1.13 -24.88 -5.61
N SER A 45 -0.35 -25.46 -4.68
CA SER A 45 -0.92 -25.99 -3.44
C SER A 45 -1.67 -24.88 -2.66
N ILE A 46 -2.80 -25.26 -2.04
CA ILE A 46 -3.62 -24.30 -1.27
C ILE A 46 -2.79 -23.62 -0.18
N ASP A 47 -1.94 -24.39 0.50
CA ASP A 47 -1.08 -23.87 1.56
C ASP A 47 -0.10 -22.81 1.04
N ASN A 48 0.52 -23.05 -0.12
CA ASN A 48 1.43 -22.07 -0.72
C ASN A 48 0.67 -20.80 -1.17
N LEU A 49 -0.48 -20.95 -1.82
CA LEU A 49 -1.30 -19.82 -2.26
C LEU A 49 -1.79 -18.99 -1.07
N LEU A 50 -2.22 -19.62 0.03
CA LEU A 50 -2.59 -18.92 1.25
C LEU A 50 -1.38 -18.23 1.91
N ASN A 51 -0.20 -18.86 1.89
CA ASN A 51 1.04 -18.25 2.37
C ASN A 51 1.42 -17.01 1.54
N VAL A 52 1.36 -17.09 0.22
CA VAL A 52 1.61 -15.96 -0.68
C VAL A 52 0.63 -14.82 -0.40
N ALA A 53 -0.68 -15.15 -0.31
CA ALA A 53 -1.71 -14.16 0.00
C ALA A 53 -1.49 -13.51 1.37
N THR A 54 -1.09 -14.29 2.37
CA THR A 54 -0.80 -13.79 3.73
C THR A 54 0.41 -12.86 3.75
N ARG A 55 1.48 -13.21 3.01
CA ARG A 55 2.70 -12.37 2.93
C ARG A 55 2.47 -11.08 2.16
N SER A 56 1.65 -11.11 1.12
CA SER A 56 1.30 -9.91 0.35
C SER A 56 0.52 -8.86 1.16
N ALA A 57 -0.04 -9.23 2.33
CA ALA A 57 -0.93 -8.38 3.10
C ALA A 57 -0.33 -7.02 3.45
N PHE A 58 0.96 -6.98 3.87
CA PHE A 58 1.60 -5.73 4.26
C PHE A 58 1.65 -4.73 3.10
N ILE A 59 2.22 -5.19 1.98
CA ILE A 59 2.39 -4.34 0.81
C ILE A 59 1.04 -4.02 0.16
N ALA A 60 0.11 -4.98 0.10
CA ALA A 60 -1.22 -4.76 -0.46
C ALA A 60 -1.96 -3.65 0.30
N ILE A 61 -2.00 -3.71 1.65
CA ILE A 61 -2.70 -2.72 2.47
C ILE A 61 -2.05 -1.34 2.34
N ILE A 62 -0.73 -1.26 2.39
CA ILE A 62 0.02 -0.01 2.19
C ILE A 62 -0.24 0.55 0.79
N ALA A 63 -0.22 -0.29 -0.23
CA ALA A 63 -0.47 0.10 -1.62
C ALA A 63 -1.89 0.61 -1.86
N LEU A 64 -2.89 0.10 -1.10
CA LEU A 64 -4.25 0.65 -1.13
C LEU A 64 -4.28 2.11 -0.70
N GLY A 65 -3.56 2.48 0.35
CA GLY A 65 -3.39 3.88 0.75
C GLY A 65 -2.63 4.70 -0.30
N ALA A 66 -1.50 4.16 -0.80
CA ALA A 66 -0.70 4.80 -1.84
C ALA A 66 -1.49 5.06 -3.13
N THR A 67 -2.51 4.24 -3.41
CA THR A 67 -3.42 4.47 -4.54
C THR A 67 -4.12 5.82 -4.44
N TYR A 68 -4.51 6.27 -3.25
CA TYR A 68 -5.14 7.60 -3.08
C TYR A 68 -4.15 8.73 -3.28
N VAL A 69 -2.96 8.61 -2.68
CA VAL A 69 -1.91 9.63 -2.80
C VAL A 69 -1.51 9.78 -4.27
N ILE A 70 -1.23 8.67 -4.96
CA ILE A 70 -0.83 8.68 -6.38
C ILE A 70 -2.00 9.16 -7.26
N SER A 71 -3.22 8.69 -7.01
CA SER A 71 -4.40 9.14 -7.78
C SER A 71 -4.68 10.64 -7.64
N SER A 72 -4.27 11.27 -6.53
CA SER A 72 -4.35 12.73 -6.33
C SER A 72 -3.16 13.50 -6.93
N GLY A 73 -2.22 12.82 -7.59
CA GLY A 73 -1.02 13.42 -8.18
C GLY A 73 0.13 13.65 -7.21
N GLY A 74 0.14 12.96 -6.04
CA GLY A 74 1.23 12.99 -5.07
C GLY A 74 2.02 11.68 -5.03
N LEU A 75 3.15 11.70 -4.33
CA LEU A 75 3.95 10.52 -3.97
C LEU A 75 4.29 10.59 -2.48
N ASP A 76 4.29 9.44 -1.81
CA ASP A 76 4.72 9.32 -0.42
C ASP A 76 5.84 8.28 -0.31
N LEU A 77 7.06 8.77 -0.12
CA LEU A 77 8.25 7.94 0.08
C LEU A 77 8.57 7.72 1.56
N SER A 78 7.74 8.23 2.48
CA SER A 78 7.96 8.10 3.92
C SER A 78 7.36 6.84 4.53
N VAL A 79 6.64 6.06 3.75
CA VAL A 79 5.84 4.90 4.17
C VAL A 79 6.65 3.90 5.00
N GLY A 80 7.86 3.53 4.54
CA GLY A 80 8.73 2.60 5.26
C GLY A 80 9.12 3.13 6.65
N ALA A 81 9.48 4.42 6.73
CA ALA A 81 9.78 5.08 8.00
C ALA A 81 8.56 5.17 8.92
N MET A 82 7.37 5.40 8.36
CA MET A 82 6.11 5.38 9.14
C MET A 82 5.82 4.00 9.72
N VAL A 83 6.06 2.92 8.97
CA VAL A 83 5.91 1.55 9.48
C VAL A 83 6.79 1.33 10.70
N ALA A 84 8.11 1.64 10.59
CA ALA A 84 9.04 1.51 11.72
C ALA A 84 8.61 2.35 12.93
N PHE A 85 8.17 3.58 12.70
CA PHE A 85 7.78 4.51 13.74
C PHE A 85 6.51 4.04 14.48
N VAL A 86 5.44 3.72 13.74
CA VAL A 86 4.17 3.25 14.32
C VAL A 86 4.36 1.93 15.07
N ALA A 87 5.12 0.98 14.50
CA ALA A 87 5.44 -0.29 15.15
C ALA A 87 6.25 -0.07 16.44
N SER A 88 7.23 0.85 16.43
CA SER A 88 8.04 1.17 17.61
C SER A 88 7.18 1.74 18.74
N ILE A 89 6.34 2.73 18.46
CA ILE A 89 5.45 3.33 19.47
C ILE A 89 4.49 2.28 20.03
N MET A 90 3.90 1.45 19.17
CA MET A 90 2.97 0.42 19.58
C MET A 90 3.63 -0.60 20.52
N ILE A 91 4.83 -1.12 20.17
CA ILE A 91 5.56 -2.10 21.00
C ILE A 91 6.03 -1.47 22.32
N LEU A 92 6.55 -0.22 22.27
CA LEU A 92 6.96 0.48 23.50
C LEU A 92 5.78 0.70 24.44
N PHE A 93 4.63 1.07 23.91
CA PHE A 93 3.42 1.24 24.70
C PHE A 93 2.98 -0.09 25.34
N MET A 94 2.95 -1.20 24.58
CA MET A 94 2.62 -2.52 25.11
C MET A 94 3.62 -2.98 26.18
N ASN A 95 4.90 -2.60 26.05
CA ASN A 95 5.94 -2.93 27.04
C ASN A 95 5.91 -2.02 28.29
N SER A 96 5.18 -0.91 28.27
CA SER A 96 5.16 0.05 29.39
C SER A 96 4.46 -0.45 30.64
N GLY A 97 3.54 -1.42 30.48
CA GLY A 97 2.76 -1.96 31.60
C GLY A 97 1.77 -0.98 32.24
N VAL A 98 1.51 0.16 31.61
CA VAL A 98 0.58 1.21 32.14
C VAL A 98 -0.82 0.65 32.34
N ILE A 99 -1.24 -0.30 31.51
CA ILE A 99 -2.52 -1.00 31.63
C ILE A 99 -2.18 -2.45 32.04
N ALA A 100 -2.64 -2.87 33.19
CA ALA A 100 -2.34 -4.21 33.74
C ALA A 100 -3.05 -5.34 32.98
N ASP A 101 -4.28 -5.09 32.51
CA ASP A 101 -5.06 -6.07 31.75
C ASP A 101 -4.52 -6.20 30.29
N PRO A 102 -4.10 -7.42 29.86
CA PRO A 102 -3.53 -7.62 28.53
C PRO A 102 -4.49 -7.30 27.37
N VAL A 103 -5.82 -7.54 27.56
CA VAL A 103 -6.81 -7.28 26.53
C VAL A 103 -7.00 -5.78 26.34
N MET A 104 -7.17 -5.05 27.45
CA MET A 104 -7.29 -3.59 27.42
C MET A 104 -6.02 -2.93 26.89
N MET A 105 -4.84 -3.45 27.26
CA MET A 105 -3.55 -2.99 26.74
C MET A 105 -3.50 -3.16 25.23
N LEU A 106 -3.91 -4.32 24.70
CA LEU A 106 -3.89 -4.58 23.25
C LEU A 106 -4.86 -3.66 22.51
N ILE A 107 -6.09 -3.48 23.03
CA ILE A 107 -7.08 -2.57 22.43
C ILE A 107 -6.53 -1.13 22.41
N ALA A 108 -5.96 -0.66 23.52
CA ALA A 108 -5.36 0.67 23.59
C ALA A 108 -4.18 0.82 22.62
N ALA A 109 -3.33 -0.22 22.48
CA ALA A 109 -2.21 -0.22 21.54
C ALA A 109 -2.67 -0.18 20.08
N VAL A 110 -3.74 -0.88 19.73
CA VAL A 110 -4.37 -0.82 18.39
C VAL A 110 -4.89 0.58 18.10
N MET A 111 -5.62 1.19 19.04
CA MET A 111 -6.12 2.56 18.88
C MET A 111 -4.98 3.57 18.76
N LEU A 112 -3.93 3.41 19.58
CA LEU A 112 -2.74 4.26 19.51
C LEU A 112 -2.05 4.15 18.14
N ALA A 113 -1.88 2.93 17.60
CA ALA A 113 -1.28 2.71 16.29
C ALA A 113 -2.08 3.42 15.17
N LEU A 114 -3.41 3.34 15.20
CA LEU A 114 -4.28 4.02 14.24
C LEU A 114 -4.18 5.55 14.36
N ILE A 115 -4.17 6.10 15.58
CA ILE A 115 -4.03 7.53 15.83
C ILE A 115 -2.66 8.03 15.37
N VAL A 116 -1.58 7.31 15.71
CA VAL A 116 -0.22 7.68 15.31
C VAL A 116 -0.06 7.61 13.79
N GLY A 117 -0.57 6.55 13.15
CA GLY A 117 -0.54 6.43 11.69
C GLY A 117 -1.30 7.56 11.00
N ALA A 118 -2.51 7.88 11.47
CA ALA A 118 -3.29 9.00 10.96
C ALA A 118 -2.58 10.36 11.17
N ALA A 119 -1.95 10.56 12.34
CA ALA A 119 -1.18 11.76 12.65
C ALA A 119 0.05 11.92 11.74
N CYS A 120 0.80 10.83 11.50
CA CYS A 120 1.92 10.83 10.55
C CYS A 120 1.44 11.16 9.14
N GLY A 121 0.35 10.56 8.68
CA GLY A 121 -0.26 10.89 7.40
C GLY A 121 -0.70 12.34 7.31
N LEU A 122 -1.32 12.88 8.37
CA LEU A 122 -1.72 14.28 8.44
C LEU A 122 -0.50 15.22 8.35
N LEU A 123 0.55 14.92 9.09
CA LEU A 123 1.79 15.73 9.08
C LEU A 123 2.42 15.72 7.67
N ASN A 124 2.54 14.55 7.03
CA ASN A 124 3.06 14.45 5.67
C ASN A 124 2.18 15.20 4.67
N GLY A 125 0.86 15.05 4.80
CA GLY A 125 -0.10 15.78 3.98
C GLY A 125 0.00 17.29 4.12
N LEU A 126 0.19 17.81 5.34
CA LEU A 126 0.39 19.24 5.59
C LEU A 126 1.74 19.73 5.06
N ILE A 127 2.83 19.00 5.28
CA ILE A 127 4.17 19.34 4.75
C ILE A 127 4.11 19.44 3.22
N THR A 128 3.47 18.50 2.57
CA THR A 128 3.35 18.47 1.10
C THR A 128 2.47 19.59 0.58
N THR A 129 1.29 19.80 1.18
CA THR A 129 0.27 20.69 0.62
C THR A 129 0.44 22.15 1.03
N VAL A 130 1.03 22.41 2.20
CA VAL A 130 1.29 23.75 2.71
C VAL A 130 2.75 24.13 2.52
N GLY A 131 3.67 23.21 2.76
CA GLY A 131 5.12 23.43 2.62
C GLY A 131 5.60 23.37 1.16
N GLY A 132 4.82 22.83 0.24
CA GLY A 132 5.22 22.66 -1.16
C GLY A 132 6.41 21.70 -1.35
N ILE A 133 6.71 20.88 -0.32
CA ILE A 133 7.84 19.95 -0.30
C ILE A 133 7.26 18.55 -0.42
N GLU A 134 7.61 17.84 -1.49
CA GLU A 134 7.29 16.42 -1.56
C GLU A 134 7.95 15.68 -0.38
N PRO A 135 7.25 14.74 0.29
CA PRO A 135 7.82 14.02 1.41
C PRO A 135 8.95 13.11 0.93
N LEU A 136 10.11 13.70 0.73
CA LEU A 136 11.39 13.05 0.46
C LEU A 136 11.91 12.44 1.76
N SER A 137 11.78 11.22 1.87
CA SER A 137 11.61 10.36 2.99
C SER A 137 12.74 10.06 3.96
N PRO A 138 14.02 10.29 3.81
CA PRO A 138 14.92 9.77 4.84
C PRO A 138 14.90 10.56 6.15
N ARG A 139 14.20 11.70 6.22
CA ARG A 139 14.27 12.59 7.38
C ARG A 139 13.28 12.29 8.51
N LEU A 140 12.26 11.46 8.27
CA LEU A 140 11.45 10.89 9.37
C LEU A 140 12.09 9.63 9.98
N ALA A 141 13.03 8.99 9.28
CA ALA A 141 13.82 7.88 9.82
C ALA A 141 14.57 8.26 11.12
N PRO A 142 15.13 9.50 11.30
CA PRO A 142 15.70 9.90 12.58
C PRO A 142 14.67 9.93 13.72
N TRP A 143 13.41 10.24 13.47
CA TRP A 143 12.38 10.22 14.52
C TRP A 143 12.08 8.80 14.99
N ALA A 144 12.07 7.81 14.08
CA ALA A 144 12.01 6.41 14.47
C ALA A 144 13.23 6.01 15.31
N SER A 145 14.43 6.45 14.96
CA SER A 145 15.64 6.20 15.75
C SER A 145 15.67 6.99 17.07
N ILE A 146 15.07 8.18 17.16
CA ILE A 146 14.94 8.95 18.40
C ILE A 146 13.97 8.27 19.38
N VAL A 147 12.83 7.75 18.87
CA VAL A 147 11.88 7.00 19.69
C VAL A 147 12.46 5.64 20.13
N VAL A 148 13.32 5.04 19.31
CA VAL A 148 14.03 3.80 19.62
C VAL A 148 15.13 4.01 20.68
N SER A 149 15.54 5.23 21.01
CA SER A 149 16.64 5.54 21.92
C SER A 149 16.30 6.46 23.10
N PRO A 150 15.28 6.22 23.94
CA PRO A 150 15.15 6.97 25.20
C PRO A 150 16.13 6.50 26.28
N HIS A 151 16.83 5.39 26.10
CA HIS A 151 17.75 4.81 27.11
C HIS A 151 19.14 4.52 26.55
N GLY A 152 19.69 5.44 25.75
CA GLY A 152 21.11 5.44 25.35
C GLY A 152 21.49 4.31 24.38
N CYS A 153 21.78 4.70 23.14
CA CYS A 153 22.71 4.03 22.19
C CYS A 153 22.71 2.50 22.06
N ARG A 154 21.58 1.81 22.20
CA ARG A 154 21.51 0.42 21.73
C ARG A 154 20.88 0.41 20.34
N LYS A 155 21.70 0.19 19.32
CA LYS A 155 21.31 -0.12 17.93
C LYS A 155 20.65 -1.51 17.85
N GLY A 156 19.55 -1.73 18.59
CA GLY A 156 18.89 -3.03 18.68
C GLY A 156 17.42 -2.97 18.30
N ALA A 157 16.86 -4.12 17.92
CA ALA A 157 15.41 -4.25 17.71
C ALA A 157 14.66 -4.05 19.03
N ILE A 158 13.50 -3.37 18.97
CA ILE A 158 12.56 -3.30 20.08
C ILE A 158 11.67 -4.53 19.98
N THR A 159 11.67 -5.38 20.99
CA THR A 159 10.87 -6.62 21.04
C THR A 159 9.70 -6.45 22.00
N LEU A 160 8.58 -7.06 21.66
CA LEU A 160 7.43 -7.21 22.56
C LEU A 160 7.80 -8.21 23.65
N ARG A 161 7.78 -7.78 24.90
CA ARG A 161 8.30 -8.56 26.04
C ARG A 161 7.24 -9.33 26.80
N ASN A 162 6.00 -8.81 26.84
CA ASN A 162 4.91 -9.41 27.61
C ASN A 162 4.39 -10.67 26.89
N PRO A 163 4.53 -11.89 27.47
CA PRO A 163 4.11 -13.13 26.84
C PRO A 163 2.59 -13.25 26.71
N ASP A 164 1.82 -12.68 27.63
CA ASP A 164 0.35 -12.74 27.60
C ASP A 164 -0.18 -11.91 26.43
N ILE A 165 0.39 -10.72 26.22
CA ILE A 165 0.05 -9.89 25.08
C ILE A 165 0.49 -10.57 23.77
N GLN A 166 1.66 -11.21 23.72
CA GLN A 166 2.10 -11.96 22.55
C GLN A 166 1.13 -13.09 22.20
N ALA A 167 0.73 -13.89 23.19
CA ALA A 167 -0.21 -15.00 22.99
C ALA A 167 -1.57 -14.52 22.50
N LEU A 168 -2.09 -13.43 23.10
CA LEU A 168 -3.38 -12.81 22.72
C LEU A 168 -3.33 -12.20 21.32
N TYR A 169 -2.19 -11.61 20.92
CA TYR A 169 -2.05 -10.90 19.66
C TYR A 169 -1.65 -11.79 18.47
N ARG A 170 -1.01 -12.93 18.73
CA ARG A 170 -0.56 -13.87 17.71
C ARG A 170 -1.63 -14.28 16.70
N PRO A 171 -2.90 -14.54 17.08
CA PRO A 171 -3.96 -14.89 16.14
C PRO A 171 -4.27 -13.81 15.09
N ALA A 172 -3.93 -12.55 15.32
CA ALA A 172 -4.12 -11.47 14.34
C ALA A 172 -3.31 -11.70 13.05
N TYR A 173 -2.21 -12.46 13.10
CA TYR A 173 -1.46 -12.82 11.90
C TYR A 173 -1.56 -14.32 11.58
N PHE A 174 -1.43 -15.19 12.58
CA PHE A 174 -1.36 -16.65 12.38
C PHE A 174 -2.72 -17.34 12.49
N GLY A 175 -3.77 -16.60 12.90
CA GLY A 175 -5.13 -17.13 12.99
C GLY A 175 -5.79 -17.28 11.61
N SER A 176 -6.81 -18.13 11.57
CA SER A 176 -7.67 -18.29 10.41
C SER A 176 -9.13 -18.31 10.82
N ILE A 177 -10.01 -17.80 9.96
CA ILE A 177 -11.48 -17.84 10.11
C ILE A 177 -12.01 -18.62 8.91
N LEU A 178 -12.70 -19.72 9.17
CA LEU A 178 -13.19 -20.64 8.11
C LEU A 178 -12.10 -21.12 7.15
N GLY A 179 -10.86 -21.34 7.66
CA GLY A 179 -9.72 -21.76 6.84
C GLY A 179 -9.02 -20.61 6.08
N VAL A 180 -9.55 -19.39 6.12
CA VAL A 180 -8.92 -18.21 5.49
C VAL A 180 -8.06 -17.48 6.51
N PRO A 181 -6.75 -17.23 6.22
CA PRO A 181 -5.86 -16.47 7.13
C PRO A 181 -6.40 -15.06 7.41
N VAL A 182 -6.30 -14.63 8.66
CA VAL A 182 -6.75 -13.29 9.09
C VAL A 182 -6.16 -12.17 8.23
N PRO A 183 -4.86 -12.15 7.87
CA PRO A 183 -4.32 -11.12 7.00
C PRO A 183 -5.01 -11.00 5.63
N VAL A 184 -5.43 -12.13 5.06
CA VAL A 184 -6.16 -12.14 3.79
C VAL A 184 -7.53 -11.48 3.94
N ILE A 185 -8.23 -11.76 5.04
CA ILE A 185 -9.51 -11.13 5.35
C ILE A 185 -9.32 -9.61 5.50
N VAL A 186 -8.28 -9.20 6.22
CA VAL A 186 -7.96 -7.77 6.42
C VAL A 186 -7.66 -7.06 5.09
N ILE A 187 -6.93 -7.70 4.15
CA ILE A 187 -6.73 -7.14 2.79
C ILE A 187 -8.07 -6.84 2.14
N PHE A 188 -8.98 -7.83 2.08
CA PHE A 188 -10.25 -7.68 1.37
C PHE A 188 -11.17 -6.68 2.04
N VAL A 189 -11.21 -6.64 3.37
CA VAL A 189 -11.99 -5.63 4.13
C VAL A 189 -11.43 -4.23 3.86
N THR A 190 -10.12 -4.05 3.97
CA THR A 190 -9.48 -2.75 3.69
C THR A 190 -9.68 -2.34 2.25
N ALA A 191 -9.58 -3.28 1.30
CA ALA A 191 -9.82 -3.02 -0.11
C ALA A 191 -11.28 -2.65 -0.42
N ALA A 192 -12.23 -3.33 0.20
CA ALA A 192 -13.66 -3.01 0.03
C ALA A 192 -13.96 -1.60 0.54
N LEU A 193 -13.43 -1.23 1.71
CA LEU A 193 -13.55 0.12 2.27
C LEU A 193 -12.87 1.16 1.36
N ALA A 194 -11.64 0.88 0.90
CA ALA A 194 -10.93 1.75 -0.03
C ALA A 194 -11.70 1.88 -1.36
N ALA A 195 -12.20 0.78 -1.94
CA ALA A 195 -12.98 0.82 -3.16
C ALA A 195 -14.28 1.62 -2.98
N PHE A 196 -14.97 1.43 -1.87
CA PHE A 196 -16.17 2.20 -1.55
C PHE A 196 -15.86 3.70 -1.47
N VAL A 197 -14.82 4.09 -0.73
CA VAL A 197 -14.43 5.50 -0.60
C VAL A 197 -14.03 6.09 -1.96
N LEU A 198 -13.22 5.38 -2.76
CA LEU A 198 -12.72 5.89 -4.03
C LEU A 198 -13.83 5.97 -5.10
N TYR A 199 -14.67 4.92 -5.23
CA TYR A 199 -15.59 4.81 -6.34
C TYR A 199 -17.01 5.31 -6.05
N ARG A 200 -17.41 5.35 -4.76
CA ARG A 200 -18.78 5.67 -4.37
C ARG A 200 -18.95 7.01 -3.66
N THR A 201 -17.89 7.62 -3.13
CA THR A 201 -18.00 8.88 -2.37
C THR A 201 -17.68 10.13 -3.21
N ARG A 202 -18.09 11.30 -2.70
CA ARG A 202 -17.70 12.60 -3.27
C ARG A 202 -16.20 12.81 -3.17
N TYR A 203 -15.58 12.36 -2.07
CA TYR A 203 -14.15 12.48 -1.85
C TYR A 203 -13.35 11.75 -2.95
N GLY A 204 -13.72 10.52 -3.30
CA GLY A 204 -13.04 9.77 -4.36
C GLY A 204 -13.10 10.47 -5.73
N ARG A 205 -14.26 11.07 -6.06
CA ARG A 205 -14.36 11.90 -7.28
C ARG A 205 -13.44 13.12 -7.24
N HIS A 206 -13.31 13.77 -6.08
CA HIS A 206 -12.39 14.91 -5.93
C HIS A 206 -10.93 14.46 -6.04
N VAL A 207 -10.55 13.29 -5.52
CA VAL A 207 -9.20 12.70 -5.68
C VAL A 207 -8.85 12.55 -7.17
N ILE A 208 -9.76 11.95 -7.96
CA ILE A 208 -9.56 11.75 -9.39
C ILE A 208 -9.52 13.09 -10.14
N ALA A 209 -10.40 14.04 -9.81
CA ALA A 209 -10.43 15.37 -10.43
C ALA A 209 -9.13 16.14 -10.18
N VAL A 210 -8.64 16.17 -8.93
CA VAL A 210 -7.38 16.84 -8.54
C VAL A 210 -6.18 16.22 -9.26
N GLY A 211 -6.13 14.90 -9.35
CA GLY A 211 -5.05 14.21 -10.02
C GLY A 211 -5.10 14.32 -11.55
N SER A 212 -6.28 14.50 -12.13
CA SER A 212 -6.44 14.69 -13.59
C SER A 212 -5.97 16.07 -14.03
N ASN A 213 -6.39 17.10 -13.32
CA ASN A 213 -5.94 18.49 -13.56
C ASN A 213 -6.19 19.35 -12.32
N GLU A 214 -5.11 19.75 -11.66
CA GLU A 214 -5.16 20.51 -10.41
C GLU A 214 -5.81 21.89 -10.60
N ASP A 215 -5.49 22.60 -11.70
CA ASP A 215 -5.99 23.94 -11.93
C ASP A 215 -7.49 23.92 -12.24
N VAL A 216 -7.95 22.98 -13.07
CA VAL A 216 -9.38 22.80 -13.38
C VAL A 216 -10.15 22.44 -12.10
N ALA A 217 -9.62 21.56 -11.26
CA ALA A 217 -10.22 21.20 -9.98
C ALA A 217 -10.34 22.42 -9.05
N ARG A 218 -9.29 23.25 -8.99
CA ARG A 218 -9.24 24.49 -8.19
C ARG A 218 -10.28 25.50 -8.69
N TYR A 219 -10.35 25.74 -9.99
CA TYR A 219 -11.36 26.64 -10.57
C TYR A 219 -12.80 26.13 -10.39
N SER A 220 -12.98 24.83 -10.25
CA SER A 220 -14.26 24.19 -9.93
C SER A 220 -14.62 24.22 -8.44
N GLY A 221 -13.85 24.96 -7.62
CA GLY A 221 -14.09 25.11 -6.18
C GLY A 221 -13.63 23.93 -5.32
N ILE A 222 -12.85 22.98 -5.87
CA ILE A 222 -12.32 21.85 -5.11
C ILE A 222 -11.06 22.28 -4.36
N SER A 223 -11.04 22.10 -3.03
CA SER A 223 -9.86 22.37 -2.22
C SER A 223 -8.79 21.29 -2.40
N VAL A 224 -7.86 21.51 -3.34
CA VAL A 224 -6.75 20.59 -3.64
C VAL A 224 -5.96 20.20 -2.38
N LYS A 225 -5.62 21.19 -1.53
CA LYS A 225 -4.88 20.96 -0.29
C LYS A 225 -5.61 19.97 0.63
N LYS A 226 -6.92 20.18 0.86
CA LYS A 226 -7.71 19.27 1.71
C LYS A 226 -7.78 17.86 1.14
N VAL A 227 -8.00 17.73 -0.18
CA VAL A 227 -8.11 16.44 -0.85
C VAL A 227 -6.82 15.64 -0.73
N ARG A 228 -5.66 16.27 -1.01
CA ARG A 228 -4.35 15.62 -0.86
C ARG A 228 -4.04 15.28 0.59
N THR A 229 -4.26 16.20 1.54
CA THR A 229 -4.02 15.93 2.97
C THR A 229 -4.81 14.72 3.46
N ILE A 230 -6.09 14.60 3.08
CA ILE A 230 -6.91 13.43 3.43
C ILE A 230 -6.34 12.15 2.78
N ALA A 231 -5.83 12.21 1.54
CA ALA A 231 -5.18 11.05 0.90
C ALA A 231 -3.98 10.56 1.71
N PHE A 232 -3.15 11.46 2.22
CA PHE A 232 -2.03 11.10 3.12
C PHE A 232 -2.51 10.54 4.46
N VAL A 233 -3.61 11.03 5.03
CA VAL A 233 -4.21 10.46 6.26
C VAL A 233 -4.68 9.03 6.00
N ILE A 234 -5.34 8.76 4.85
CA ILE A 234 -5.73 7.40 4.45
C ILE A 234 -4.48 6.51 4.30
N GLN A 235 -3.40 7.04 3.70
CA GLN A 235 -2.12 6.33 3.61
C GLN A 235 -1.59 5.96 5.00
N GLY A 236 -1.57 6.90 5.94
CA GLY A 236 -1.11 6.66 7.31
C GLY A 236 -1.98 5.65 8.06
N LEU A 237 -3.30 5.64 7.85
CA LEU A 237 -4.20 4.61 8.39
C LEU A 237 -3.90 3.24 7.79
N CYS A 238 -3.66 3.14 6.48
CA CYS A 238 -3.28 1.88 5.83
C CYS A 238 -1.93 1.35 6.37
N VAL A 239 -0.96 2.25 6.60
CA VAL A 239 0.31 1.89 7.27
C VAL A 239 0.04 1.33 8.67
N ALA A 240 -0.80 1.98 9.47
CA ALA A 240 -1.14 1.48 10.79
C ALA A 240 -1.79 0.09 10.72
N VAL A 241 -2.75 -0.14 9.83
CA VAL A 241 -3.38 -1.47 9.62
C VAL A 241 -2.33 -2.52 9.22
N ALA A 242 -1.38 -2.18 8.35
CA ALA A 242 -0.28 -3.09 8.00
C ALA A 242 0.60 -3.42 9.22
N VAL A 243 0.89 -2.43 10.07
CA VAL A 243 1.63 -2.62 11.34
C VAL A 243 0.89 -3.54 12.30
N LEU A 244 -0.45 -3.45 12.37
CA LEU A 244 -1.26 -4.36 13.20
C LEU A 244 -1.11 -5.83 12.79
N LEU A 245 -0.78 -6.13 11.55
CA LEU A 245 -0.47 -7.49 11.09
C LEU A 245 1.04 -7.81 11.23
N TYR A 246 1.90 -6.80 11.09
CA TYR A 246 3.35 -6.97 11.15
C TYR A 246 3.85 -7.32 12.56
N VAL A 247 3.38 -6.58 13.57
CA VAL A 247 3.83 -6.75 14.96
C VAL A 247 3.58 -8.17 15.49
N PRO A 248 2.39 -8.80 15.34
CA PRO A 248 2.18 -10.16 15.83
C PRO A 248 2.97 -11.22 15.05
N ARG A 249 3.38 -10.91 13.80
CA ARG A 249 4.22 -11.81 13.00
C ARG A 249 5.65 -11.91 13.53
N LEU A 250 6.30 -10.78 13.78
CA LEU A 250 7.72 -10.70 14.10
C LEU A 250 7.99 -10.46 15.58
N GLY A 251 7.04 -9.96 16.34
CA GLY A 251 7.20 -9.62 17.76
C GLY A 251 8.23 -8.51 18.00
N SER A 252 8.77 -7.88 16.96
CA SER A 252 9.83 -6.89 17.08
C SER A 252 9.84 -5.90 15.92
N THR A 253 10.49 -4.76 16.14
CA THR A 253 10.74 -3.75 15.12
C THR A 253 12.15 -3.16 15.27
N SER A 254 12.71 -2.64 14.18
CA SER A 254 14.02 -1.99 14.14
C SER A 254 13.98 -0.77 13.23
N ALA A 255 15.05 0.02 13.20
CA ALA A 255 15.16 1.17 12.30
C ALA A 255 15.13 0.82 10.81
N THR A 256 15.40 -0.44 10.46
CA THR A 256 15.36 -0.96 9.09
C THR A 256 14.03 -1.62 8.74
N THR A 257 13.08 -1.69 9.68
CA THR A 257 11.74 -2.21 9.43
C THR A 257 11.04 -1.34 8.37
N GLY A 258 10.45 -1.98 7.38
CA GLY A 258 9.75 -1.28 6.30
C GLY A 258 10.68 -0.67 5.23
N LEU A 259 12.00 -0.90 5.29
CA LEU A 259 12.92 -0.41 4.27
C LEU A 259 12.52 -0.94 2.89
N MET A 260 12.42 -0.04 1.90
CA MET A 260 12.00 -0.30 0.52
C MET A 260 10.50 -0.64 0.35
N TRP A 261 9.69 -0.64 1.43
CA TRP A 261 8.26 -0.93 1.30
C TRP A 261 7.50 0.17 0.55
N GLU A 262 7.98 1.42 0.61
CA GLU A 262 7.48 2.52 -0.21
C GLU A 262 7.58 2.21 -1.71
N LEU A 263 8.72 1.71 -2.17
CA LEU A 263 8.93 1.36 -3.56
C LEU A 263 8.10 0.14 -3.98
N GLN A 264 7.99 -0.86 -3.11
CA GLN A 264 7.15 -2.02 -3.37
C GLN A 264 5.67 -1.63 -3.46
N ALA A 265 5.18 -0.75 -2.57
CA ALA A 265 3.82 -0.25 -2.61
C ALA A 265 3.53 0.56 -3.88
N ILE A 266 4.43 1.48 -4.26
CA ILE A 266 4.31 2.23 -5.52
C ILE A 266 4.29 1.28 -6.72
N THR A 267 5.16 0.27 -6.73
CA THR A 267 5.19 -0.74 -7.79
C THR A 267 3.89 -1.49 -7.90
N ALA A 268 3.33 -1.96 -6.77
CA ALA A 268 2.05 -2.64 -6.74
C ALA A 268 0.93 -1.77 -7.33
N VAL A 269 0.93 -0.47 -6.99
CA VAL A 269 -0.03 0.52 -7.53
C VAL A 269 0.12 0.70 -9.03
N VAL A 270 1.37 0.81 -9.53
CA VAL A 270 1.68 1.04 -10.94
C VAL A 270 1.40 -0.19 -11.79
N VAL A 271 1.87 -1.37 -11.35
CA VAL A 271 1.60 -2.65 -11.99
C VAL A 271 0.10 -2.93 -11.98
N GLY A 272 -0.60 -2.50 -10.93
CA GLY A 272 -2.05 -2.53 -10.81
C GLY A 272 -2.82 -1.61 -11.77
N GLY A 273 -2.12 -0.80 -12.58
CA GLY A 273 -2.69 0.05 -13.62
C GLY A 273 -3.19 1.42 -13.14
N THR A 274 -2.83 1.84 -11.92
CA THR A 274 -3.03 3.21 -11.45
C THR A 274 -1.99 4.12 -12.09
N ALA A 275 -2.41 5.28 -12.60
CA ALA A 275 -1.53 6.21 -13.31
C ALA A 275 -0.68 7.03 -12.33
N LEU A 276 0.66 7.02 -12.48
CA LEU A 276 1.58 7.84 -11.65
C LEU A 276 1.32 9.35 -11.79
N ARG A 277 0.78 9.78 -12.91
CA ARG A 277 0.42 11.18 -13.13
C ARG A 277 -0.78 11.65 -12.32
N GLY A 278 -1.48 10.72 -11.66
CA GLY A 278 -2.77 10.96 -11.03
C GLY A 278 -3.95 10.82 -12.00
N GLY A 279 -5.16 11.11 -11.51
CA GLY A 279 -6.39 11.09 -12.28
C GLY A 279 -7.01 9.71 -12.52
N VAL A 280 -6.30 8.63 -12.19
CA VAL A 280 -6.80 7.25 -12.30
C VAL A 280 -6.38 6.47 -11.07
N GLY A 281 -7.32 5.83 -10.40
CA GLY A 281 -7.06 4.95 -9.25
C GLY A 281 -7.78 3.61 -9.42
N ARG A 282 -7.03 2.50 -9.26
CA ARG A 282 -7.52 1.13 -9.47
C ARG A 282 -7.25 0.26 -8.25
N ILE A 283 -8.19 0.25 -7.30
CA ILE A 283 -8.06 -0.50 -6.03
C ILE A 283 -7.82 -2.00 -6.28
N TRP A 284 -8.66 -2.64 -7.09
CA TRP A 284 -8.54 -4.08 -7.38
C TRP A 284 -7.28 -4.41 -8.18
N GLY A 285 -6.90 -3.52 -9.09
CA GLY A 285 -5.63 -3.63 -9.81
C GLY A 285 -4.43 -3.56 -8.86
N THR A 286 -4.45 -2.64 -7.89
CA THR A 286 -3.39 -2.52 -6.87
C THR A 286 -3.21 -3.80 -6.06
N ILE A 287 -4.31 -4.48 -5.68
CA ILE A 287 -4.21 -5.78 -5.00
C ILE A 287 -3.55 -6.81 -5.92
N CYS A 288 -3.98 -6.89 -7.19
CA CYS A 288 -3.33 -7.77 -8.16
C CYS A 288 -1.83 -7.46 -8.30
N GLY A 289 -1.46 -6.17 -8.32
CA GLY A 289 -0.06 -5.75 -8.36
C GLY A 289 0.75 -6.21 -7.15
N ALA A 290 0.18 -6.13 -5.94
CA ALA A 290 0.83 -6.64 -4.73
C ALA A 290 1.00 -8.17 -4.76
N PHE A 291 -0.02 -8.90 -5.22
CA PHE A 291 0.09 -10.35 -5.41
C PHE A 291 1.12 -10.73 -6.48
N ILE A 292 1.19 -10.00 -7.59
CA ILE A 292 2.20 -10.21 -8.64
C ILE A 292 3.61 -10.14 -8.05
N LEU A 293 3.91 -9.11 -7.25
CA LEU A 293 5.23 -8.96 -6.64
C LEU A 293 5.58 -10.12 -5.70
N GLU A 294 4.64 -10.55 -4.86
CA GLU A 294 4.86 -11.67 -3.93
C GLU A 294 4.97 -13.01 -4.67
N ILE A 295 4.17 -13.24 -5.71
CA ILE A 295 4.22 -14.45 -6.54
C ILE A 295 5.56 -14.57 -7.24
N ILE A 296 6.09 -13.49 -7.80
CA ILE A 296 7.42 -13.50 -8.43
C ILE A 296 8.48 -13.94 -7.43
N GLY A 297 8.46 -13.35 -6.21
CA GLY A 297 9.36 -13.75 -5.14
C GLY A 297 9.18 -15.22 -4.74
N ASN A 298 7.95 -15.69 -4.64
CA ASN A 298 7.64 -17.07 -4.29
C ASN A 298 8.11 -18.07 -5.36
N ILE A 299 7.88 -17.78 -6.65
CA ILE A 299 8.37 -18.62 -7.76
C ILE A 299 9.90 -18.73 -7.73
N MET A 300 10.59 -17.61 -7.47
CA MET A 300 12.05 -17.59 -7.40
C MET A 300 12.60 -18.45 -6.27
N ILE A 301 11.95 -18.39 -5.09
CA ILE A 301 12.32 -19.23 -3.93
C ILE A 301 12.07 -20.71 -4.22
N LEU A 302 10.89 -21.05 -4.75
CA LEU A 302 10.51 -22.45 -5.00
C LEU A 302 11.29 -23.09 -6.14
N SER A 303 11.73 -22.30 -7.13
CA SER A 303 12.47 -22.83 -8.29
C SER A 303 13.97 -23.01 -8.02
N ASN A 304 14.50 -22.53 -6.87
CA ASN A 304 15.92 -22.51 -6.53
C ASN A 304 16.85 -21.86 -7.60
N PHE A 305 16.26 -21.09 -8.53
CA PHE A 305 17.02 -20.48 -9.63
C PHE A 305 17.84 -19.26 -9.18
N VAL A 306 17.46 -18.64 -8.08
CA VAL A 306 18.03 -17.34 -7.69
C VAL A 306 18.24 -17.28 -6.18
N SER A 307 19.40 -16.77 -5.78
CA SER A 307 19.66 -16.50 -4.36
C SER A 307 18.75 -15.37 -3.83
N GLU A 308 18.41 -15.42 -2.55
CA GLU A 308 17.58 -14.39 -1.89
C GLU A 308 18.13 -12.97 -2.06
N TYR A 309 19.44 -12.82 -2.24
CA TYR A 309 20.11 -11.53 -2.47
C TYR A 309 19.73 -10.87 -3.81
N LEU A 310 19.35 -11.63 -4.82
CA LEU A 310 18.96 -11.11 -6.15
C LEU A 310 17.48 -10.71 -6.21
N LEU A 311 16.65 -11.11 -5.22
CA LEU A 311 15.23 -10.74 -5.17
C LEU A 311 15.02 -9.23 -5.28
N GLY A 312 15.80 -8.44 -4.53
CA GLY A 312 15.72 -6.97 -4.58
C GLY A 312 16.10 -6.39 -5.95
N ALA A 313 17.11 -6.94 -6.61
CA ALA A 313 17.52 -6.50 -7.95
C ALA A 313 16.44 -6.79 -9.00
N ILE A 314 15.81 -7.96 -8.93
CA ILE A 314 14.74 -8.36 -9.85
C ILE A 314 13.49 -7.52 -9.60
N GLN A 315 13.11 -7.29 -8.35
CA GLN A 315 12.02 -6.37 -8.03
C GLN A 315 12.30 -4.97 -8.58
N GLY A 316 13.52 -4.45 -8.43
CA GLY A 316 13.93 -3.18 -9.03
C GLY A 316 13.82 -3.16 -10.55
N ALA A 317 14.24 -4.23 -11.24
CA ALA A 317 14.09 -4.37 -12.68
C ALA A 317 12.60 -4.37 -13.11
N ILE A 318 11.75 -5.06 -12.38
CA ILE A 318 10.29 -5.09 -12.64
C ILE A 318 9.70 -3.69 -12.51
N ILE A 319 10.11 -2.91 -11.50
CA ILE A 319 9.67 -1.51 -11.32
C ILE A 319 10.02 -0.69 -12.57
N ILE A 320 11.26 -0.79 -13.03
CA ILE A 320 11.74 -0.05 -14.21
C ILE A 320 10.94 -0.44 -15.45
N ILE A 321 10.77 -1.73 -15.69
CA ILE A 321 10.00 -2.26 -16.84
C ILE A 321 8.54 -1.78 -16.78
N ALA A 322 7.88 -1.88 -15.60
CA ALA A 322 6.51 -1.43 -15.43
C ALA A 322 6.36 0.08 -15.73
N MET A 323 7.30 0.91 -15.26
CA MET A 323 7.30 2.35 -15.54
C MET A 323 7.52 2.66 -17.02
N LEU A 324 8.43 1.93 -17.70
CA LEU A 324 8.70 2.11 -19.13
C LEU A 324 7.47 1.72 -19.97
N VAL A 325 6.84 0.61 -19.67
CA VAL A 325 5.60 0.15 -20.32
C VAL A 325 4.49 1.17 -20.12
N GLN A 326 4.29 1.65 -18.89
CA GLN A 326 3.28 2.66 -18.60
C GLN A 326 3.55 3.97 -19.37
N ARG A 327 4.81 4.42 -19.44
CA ARG A 327 5.20 5.60 -20.22
C ARG A 327 4.91 5.42 -21.71
N SER A 328 5.20 4.26 -22.27
CA SER A 328 4.92 3.95 -23.69
C SER A 328 3.41 3.97 -23.97
N LEU A 329 2.60 3.37 -23.11
CA LEU A 329 1.14 3.35 -23.25
C LEU A 329 0.49 4.72 -23.02
N SER A 330 1.15 5.64 -22.30
CA SER A 330 0.62 6.97 -22.03
C SER A 330 0.89 7.99 -23.14
N ARG A 331 1.75 7.66 -24.11
CA ARG A 331 2.07 8.49 -25.28
C ARG A 331 1.14 8.25 -26.47
N ARG A 332 0.32 7.23 -26.39
CA ARG A 332 -0.79 6.95 -27.32
C ARG A 332 -2.12 7.41 -26.72
#